data_4dccf807a3081e97160ec5c1835c9230
#
_entry.id   4dccf807a3081e97160ec5c1835c9230
#
_cell.length_a   1.000
_cell.length_b   1.000
_cell.length_c   1.000
_cell.angle_alpha   90.00
_cell.angle_beta   90.00
_cell.angle_gamma   90.00
#
_symmetry.space_group_name_H-M   'P 1'
#
loop_
_entity.id
_entity.type
_entity.pdbx_description
1 polymer ?
#
loop_
_entity_poly.entity_id
_entity_poly.type
_entity_poly.pdbx_seq_one_letter_code
_entity_poly.pdbx_strand_id
1 'polypeptide(L)'
;MKSFCLLTLFLFISPFVTNAQSMDELLSSYVPATLKNPEGGKFNYRYSTPDKMEKGTKYPLLVFFHGAGGRGNDNKGQLVDAGGIGAFDKAGLTSRRNSHVFAGQVPKGERWVDVHWSLLGHKMPKVSDSMRMALEAIDAYASDEKNQVDPKRIYVMGLSMGGYGTWDAIQRRPDFFAAAVPICGGGDKSFGEKLKGLPVWAWHGDKDRVIKPSRSRDMIEAIKKAGGNPKYSEIKGRGHNSWTDAWNSKEMWEWLYSQKRR
;
A
#
# COMPACT_ATOMS: atom_id res chain seq x y z
N MET A 1 70.72 18.72 19.19
CA MET A 1 69.66 19.19 18.29
C MET A 1 68.80 17.97 17.82
N LYS A 2 67.65 17.76 18.39
CA LYS A 2 66.72 16.65 18.01
C LYS A 2 65.57 17.26 17.22
N SER A 3 65.50 16.94 15.92
CA SER A 3 64.45 17.40 15.00
C SER A 3 63.20 16.53 15.25
N PHE A 4 62.12 17.16 15.66
CA PHE A 4 60.79 16.54 15.74
C PHE A 4 60.09 16.72 14.39
N CYS A 5 59.80 15.61 13.70
CA CYS A 5 59.04 15.59 12.50
C CYS A 5 57.53 15.44 12.88
N LEU A 6 56.73 16.49 12.66
CA LEU A 6 55.31 16.50 12.91
C LEU A 6 54.60 15.86 11.69
N LEU A 7 54.08 14.67 11.86
CA LEU A 7 53.27 13.99 10.83
C LEU A 7 51.82 14.48 10.94
N THR A 8 51.40 15.35 10.04
CA THR A 8 50.02 15.86 9.96
C THR A 8 49.15 14.84 9.18
N LEU A 9 48.31 14.13 9.93
CA LEU A 9 47.36 13.19 9.39
C LEU A 9 46.13 13.95 8.81
N PHE A 10 46.03 14.07 7.50
CA PHE A 10 44.84 14.59 6.82
C PHE A 10 43.76 13.47 6.78
N LEU A 11 42.77 13.57 7.64
CA LEU A 11 41.55 12.81 7.53
C LEU A 11 40.68 13.37 6.37
N PHE A 12 40.67 12.69 5.23
CA PHE A 12 39.72 12.93 4.17
C PHE A 12 38.34 12.39 4.63
N ILE A 13 37.51 13.26 5.19
CA ILE A 13 36.10 13.00 5.37
C ILE A 13 35.45 13.21 3.99
N SER A 14 35.26 12.11 3.28
CA SER A 14 34.44 12.13 2.07
C SER A 14 32.97 12.36 2.47
N PRO A 15 32.30 13.43 2.01
CA PRO A 15 30.89 13.58 2.31
C PRO A 15 30.12 12.52 1.51
N PHE A 16 29.53 11.54 2.21
CA PHE A 16 28.47 10.73 1.65
C PHE A 16 27.26 11.63 1.41
N VAL A 17 27.24 12.27 0.26
CA VAL A 17 26.01 12.91 -0.26
C VAL A 17 25.13 11.77 -0.74
N THR A 18 24.23 11.31 0.11
CA THR A 18 23.08 10.53 -0.36
C THR A 18 22.18 11.50 -1.10
N ASN A 19 22.32 11.58 -2.42
CA ASN A 19 21.36 12.28 -3.25
C ASN A 19 19.99 11.59 -3.06
N ALA A 20 19.06 12.26 -2.39
CA ALA A 20 17.67 11.85 -2.42
C ALA A 20 17.21 11.95 -3.88
N GLN A 21 16.67 10.85 -4.43
CA GLN A 21 16.14 10.85 -5.78
C GLN A 21 15.02 11.88 -5.92
N SER A 22 15.01 12.61 -7.03
CA SER A 22 13.94 13.54 -7.32
C SER A 22 12.60 12.78 -7.51
N MET A 23 11.48 13.47 -7.31
CA MET A 23 10.15 12.86 -7.53
C MET A 23 9.99 12.35 -8.97
N ASP A 24 10.56 13.04 -9.95
CA ASP A 24 10.50 12.63 -11.36
C ASP A 24 11.35 11.38 -11.64
N GLU A 25 12.50 11.23 -11.00
CA GLU A 25 13.31 10.00 -11.07
C GLU A 25 12.57 8.82 -10.43
N LEU A 26 11.96 9.01 -9.26
CA LEU A 26 11.15 7.99 -8.64
C LEU A 26 9.96 7.58 -9.52
N LEU A 27 9.25 8.54 -10.12
CA LEU A 27 8.15 8.26 -11.04
C LEU A 27 8.60 7.50 -12.30
N SER A 28 9.80 7.78 -12.80
CA SER A 28 10.36 7.12 -13.98
C SER A 28 10.67 5.63 -13.74
N SER A 29 10.93 5.25 -12.50
CA SER A 29 11.15 3.85 -12.11
C SER A 29 9.85 3.00 -12.09
N TYR A 30 8.68 3.65 -12.20
CA TYR A 30 7.40 2.96 -12.27
C TYR A 30 6.87 2.95 -13.70
N VAL A 31 6.77 1.77 -14.28
CA VAL A 31 6.31 1.55 -15.66
C VAL A 31 4.81 1.85 -15.77
N PRO A 32 4.37 2.76 -16.66
CA PRO A 32 2.95 3.00 -16.90
C PRO A 32 2.34 1.87 -17.72
N ALA A 33 1.14 1.45 -17.34
CA ALA A 33 0.36 0.45 -18.06
C ALA A 33 -1.15 0.78 -18.02
N THR A 34 -1.90 0.13 -18.87
CA THR A 34 -3.37 0.30 -18.96
C THR A 34 -4.01 -1.05 -19.25
N LEU A 35 -4.92 -1.48 -18.38
CA LEU A 35 -5.85 -2.56 -18.69
C LEU A 35 -6.98 -1.99 -19.56
N LYS A 36 -7.28 -2.66 -20.68
CA LYS A 36 -8.45 -2.35 -21.51
C LYS A 36 -9.49 -3.43 -21.27
N ASN A 37 -10.70 -3.01 -20.93
CA ASN A 37 -11.84 -3.90 -20.86
C ASN A 37 -12.41 -4.10 -22.28
N PRO A 38 -12.83 -5.31 -22.68
CA PRO A 38 -13.55 -5.54 -23.93
C PRO A 38 -14.77 -4.63 -24.14
N GLU A 39 -15.42 -4.21 -23.05
CA GLU A 39 -16.57 -3.28 -23.05
C GLU A 39 -16.17 -1.79 -23.20
N GLY A 40 -14.90 -1.47 -23.48
CA GLY A 40 -14.40 -0.12 -23.76
C GLY A 40 -13.86 0.66 -22.56
N GLY A 41 -13.89 0.12 -21.35
CA GLY A 41 -13.30 0.73 -20.15
C GLY A 41 -11.76 0.70 -20.18
N LYS A 42 -11.12 1.69 -19.53
CA LYS A 42 -9.67 1.76 -19.35
C LYS A 42 -9.35 1.92 -17.87
N PHE A 43 -8.38 1.15 -17.39
CA PHE A 43 -7.85 1.28 -16.03
C PHE A 43 -6.35 1.51 -16.09
N ASN A 44 -5.94 2.71 -15.70
CA ASN A 44 -4.53 3.07 -15.64
C ASN A 44 -3.90 2.55 -14.36
N TYR A 45 -2.69 2.03 -14.47
CA TYR A 45 -1.88 1.64 -13.32
C TYR A 45 -0.40 1.85 -13.62
N ARG A 46 0.40 1.93 -12.56
CA ARG A 46 1.86 1.85 -12.65
C ARG A 46 2.36 0.70 -11.81
N TYR A 47 3.45 0.13 -12.23
CA TYR A 47 4.13 -0.90 -11.45
C TYR A 47 5.63 -0.69 -11.47
N SER A 48 6.30 -1.17 -10.43
CA SER A 48 7.74 -1.37 -10.40
C SER A 48 8.07 -2.82 -10.12
N THR A 49 9.22 -3.26 -10.60
CA THR A 49 9.76 -4.60 -10.35
C THR A 49 10.86 -4.53 -9.30
N PRO A 50 11.23 -5.66 -8.67
CA PRO A 50 12.46 -5.74 -7.90
C PRO A 50 13.67 -5.28 -8.72
N ASP A 51 14.62 -4.59 -8.10
CA ASP A 51 15.84 -4.11 -8.78
C ASP A 51 16.69 -5.25 -9.33
N LYS A 52 16.59 -6.43 -8.70
CA LYS A 52 17.27 -7.65 -9.15
C LYS A 52 16.28 -8.81 -9.16
N MET A 53 16.11 -9.38 -10.33
CA MET A 53 15.28 -10.57 -10.52
C MET A 53 16.12 -11.72 -11.07
N GLU A 54 16.05 -12.86 -10.40
CA GLU A 54 16.73 -14.11 -10.78
C GLU A 54 15.72 -15.08 -11.36
N LYS A 55 16.11 -15.77 -12.43
CA LYS A 55 15.24 -16.76 -13.07
C LYS A 55 14.83 -17.85 -12.08
N GLY A 56 13.53 -18.11 -12.01
CA GLY A 56 12.96 -19.15 -11.13
C GLY A 56 12.70 -18.70 -9.69
N THR A 57 13.16 -17.50 -9.30
CA THR A 57 12.84 -16.91 -7.99
C THR A 57 11.48 -16.20 -8.04
N LYS A 58 10.67 -16.33 -6.99
CA LYS A 58 9.38 -15.65 -6.87
C LYS A 58 9.47 -14.48 -5.88
N TYR A 59 8.88 -13.35 -6.24
CA TYR A 59 8.99 -12.07 -5.53
C TYR A 59 7.66 -11.60 -4.93
N PRO A 60 7.66 -10.90 -3.79
CA PRO A 60 6.43 -10.33 -3.24
C PRO A 60 5.83 -9.26 -4.17
N LEU A 61 4.53 -9.04 -4.03
CA LEU A 61 3.81 -7.95 -4.66
C LEU A 61 3.10 -7.10 -3.60
N LEU A 62 3.37 -5.80 -3.59
CA LEU A 62 2.57 -4.83 -2.85
C LEU A 62 1.56 -4.16 -3.79
N VAL A 63 0.28 -4.32 -3.51
CA VAL A 63 -0.81 -3.59 -4.14
C VAL A 63 -1.12 -2.35 -3.30
N PHE A 64 -1.12 -1.19 -3.94
CA PHE A 64 -1.40 0.08 -3.29
C PHE A 64 -2.66 0.76 -3.85
N PHE A 65 -3.58 1.14 -2.97
CA PHE A 65 -4.77 1.91 -3.27
C PHE A 65 -4.63 3.34 -2.72
N HIS A 66 -4.57 4.31 -3.62
CA HIS A 66 -4.39 5.73 -3.29
C HIS A 66 -5.62 6.37 -2.65
N GLY A 67 -5.44 7.50 -1.99
CA GLY A 67 -6.50 8.34 -1.46
C GLY A 67 -7.25 9.12 -2.54
N ALA A 68 -8.19 9.95 -2.13
CA ALA A 68 -9.00 10.73 -3.08
C ALA A 68 -8.17 11.73 -3.91
N GLY A 69 -7.02 12.17 -3.40
CA GLY A 69 -6.11 13.08 -4.10
C GLY A 69 -5.39 12.45 -5.30
N GLY A 70 -5.23 11.14 -5.31
CA GLY A 70 -4.57 10.40 -6.40
C GLY A 70 -5.46 10.13 -7.62
N ARG A 71 -6.76 10.51 -7.57
CA ARG A 71 -7.69 10.32 -8.68
C ARG A 71 -7.28 11.12 -9.91
N GLY A 72 -7.44 10.53 -11.07
CA GLY A 72 -7.12 11.17 -12.33
C GLY A 72 -7.02 10.20 -13.49
N ASN A 73 -6.49 10.71 -14.62
CA ASN A 73 -6.24 9.92 -15.82
C ASN A 73 -4.80 10.11 -16.31
N ASP A 74 -3.95 10.77 -15.52
CA ASP A 74 -2.56 11.08 -15.82
C ASP A 74 -1.60 9.92 -15.58
N ASN A 75 -2.09 8.87 -14.94
CA ASN A 75 -1.31 7.71 -14.51
C ASN A 75 -0.08 8.09 -13.64
N LYS A 76 -0.19 9.15 -12.82
CA LYS A 76 0.86 9.67 -11.93
C LYS A 76 0.34 9.93 -10.52
N GLY A 77 -0.85 10.53 -10.41
CA GLY A 77 -1.45 10.97 -9.15
C GLY A 77 -1.51 9.87 -8.10
N GLN A 78 -1.78 8.63 -8.48
CA GLN A 78 -1.87 7.49 -7.56
C GLN A 78 -0.58 7.22 -6.77
N LEU A 79 0.58 7.57 -7.32
CA LEU A 79 1.88 7.37 -6.68
C LEU A 79 2.33 8.56 -5.84
N VAL A 80 1.98 9.79 -6.27
CA VAL A 80 2.42 11.00 -5.57
C VAL A 80 1.47 11.42 -4.45
N ASP A 81 0.20 10.97 -4.52
CA ASP A 81 -0.79 11.27 -3.48
C ASP A 81 -0.27 10.87 -2.11
N ALA A 82 -0.38 11.81 -1.18
CA ALA A 82 0.00 11.61 0.21
C ALA A 82 1.47 11.12 0.41
N GLY A 83 2.36 11.35 -0.57
CA GLY A 83 3.78 10.97 -0.51
C GLY A 83 4.06 9.48 -0.68
N GLY A 84 3.14 8.71 -1.29
CA GLY A 84 3.22 7.25 -1.39
C GLY A 84 4.53 6.74 -1.98
N ILE A 85 4.92 7.24 -3.16
CA ILE A 85 6.14 6.79 -3.84
C ILE A 85 7.41 7.02 -3.01
N GLY A 86 7.51 8.17 -2.33
CA GLY A 86 8.64 8.46 -1.44
C GLY A 86 8.68 7.54 -0.21
N ALA A 87 7.49 7.15 0.31
CA ALA A 87 7.41 6.19 1.40
C ALA A 87 7.86 4.79 0.96
N PHE A 88 7.52 4.37 -0.27
CA PHE A 88 7.92 3.08 -0.82
C PHE A 88 9.43 3.02 -1.08
N ASP A 89 10.00 4.09 -1.63
CA ASP A 89 11.44 4.22 -1.81
C ASP A 89 12.18 4.17 -0.47
N LYS A 90 11.78 4.97 0.50
CA LYS A 90 12.35 4.98 1.85
C LYS A 90 12.26 3.59 2.52
N ALA A 91 11.16 2.88 2.32
CA ALA A 91 11.00 1.50 2.80
C ALA A 91 11.87 0.50 2.01
N GLY A 92 12.43 0.89 0.88
CA GLY A 92 13.27 0.05 0.02
C GLY A 92 12.51 -1.14 -0.55
N LEU A 93 11.33 -0.89 -1.13
CA LEU A 93 10.46 -1.97 -1.59
C LEU A 93 11.11 -2.75 -2.74
N THR A 94 11.64 -2.07 -3.74
CA THR A 94 12.30 -2.71 -4.90
C THR A 94 13.72 -3.16 -4.59
N SER A 95 14.47 -2.35 -3.84
CA SER A 95 15.91 -2.53 -3.58
C SER A 95 16.20 -3.54 -2.46
N ARG A 96 15.68 -3.29 -1.25
CA ARG A 96 16.00 -4.11 -0.07
C ARG A 96 15.00 -5.25 0.17
N ARG A 97 13.74 -5.06 -0.22
CA ARG A 97 12.66 -6.05 -0.03
C ARG A 97 12.41 -6.89 -1.26
N ASN A 98 13.06 -6.55 -2.38
CA ASN A 98 12.91 -7.22 -3.66
C ASN A 98 11.43 -7.47 -3.99
N SER A 99 10.61 -6.42 -3.93
CA SER A 99 9.16 -6.50 -4.10
C SER A 99 8.71 -5.73 -5.33
N HIS A 100 7.73 -6.29 -6.03
CA HIS A 100 6.93 -5.49 -6.95
C HIS A 100 6.05 -4.51 -6.19
N VAL A 101 5.74 -3.38 -6.82
CA VAL A 101 4.68 -2.47 -6.39
C VAL A 101 3.71 -2.29 -7.54
N PHE A 102 2.42 -2.40 -7.25
CA PHE A 102 1.34 -2.16 -8.21
C PHE A 102 0.42 -1.06 -7.66
N ALA A 103 0.23 0.01 -8.42
CA ALA A 103 -0.60 1.15 -8.04
C ALA A 103 -1.57 1.51 -9.16
N GLY A 104 -2.85 1.17 -8.99
CA GLY A 104 -3.92 1.55 -9.90
C GLY A 104 -4.38 2.99 -9.68
N GLN A 105 -4.97 3.62 -10.70
CA GLN A 105 -5.52 4.96 -10.62
C GLN A 105 -7.03 4.96 -10.86
N VAL A 106 -7.79 5.39 -9.86
CA VAL A 106 -9.23 5.64 -9.98
C VAL A 106 -9.46 6.91 -10.79
N PRO A 107 -10.35 6.92 -11.79
CA PRO A 107 -10.71 8.09 -12.55
C PRO A 107 -11.26 9.22 -11.68
N LYS A 108 -11.19 10.45 -12.19
CA LYS A 108 -11.76 11.62 -11.51
C LYS A 108 -13.28 11.44 -11.36
N GLY A 109 -13.78 11.65 -10.15
CA GLY A 109 -15.21 11.50 -9.81
C GLY A 109 -15.59 10.10 -9.30
N GLU A 110 -14.79 9.08 -9.55
CA GLU A 110 -15.04 7.70 -9.11
C GLU A 110 -14.40 7.40 -7.74
N ARG A 111 -14.62 6.18 -7.26
CA ARG A 111 -14.12 5.67 -5.96
C ARG A 111 -13.75 4.21 -6.08
N TRP A 112 -12.88 3.73 -5.16
CA TRP A 112 -12.66 2.30 -4.99
C TRP A 112 -13.92 1.56 -4.53
N VAL A 113 -14.71 2.20 -3.69
CA VAL A 113 -15.95 1.66 -3.13
C VAL A 113 -17.03 2.73 -3.19
N ASP A 114 -18.19 2.41 -3.72
CA ASP A 114 -19.31 3.35 -3.89
C ASP A 114 -20.06 3.59 -2.58
N VAL A 115 -19.32 4.11 -1.58
CA VAL A 115 -19.87 4.54 -0.30
C VAL A 115 -19.39 5.94 0.03
N HIS A 116 -20.21 6.69 0.76
CA HIS A 116 -19.79 7.99 1.26
C HIS A 116 -18.96 7.80 2.55
N TRP A 117 -17.79 8.41 2.60
CA TRP A 117 -16.86 8.23 3.73
C TRP A 117 -17.30 8.83 5.05
N SER A 118 -18.31 9.75 5.06
CA SER A 118 -18.91 10.28 6.30
C SER A 118 -19.85 9.31 7.00
N LEU A 119 -20.24 8.19 6.34
CA LEU A 119 -21.12 7.20 6.94
C LEU A 119 -20.44 6.51 8.11
N LEU A 120 -21.15 6.35 9.21
CA LEU A 120 -20.67 5.64 10.41
C LEU A 120 -20.56 4.12 10.20
N GLY A 121 -21.21 3.58 9.19
CA GLY A 121 -21.18 2.18 8.79
C GLY A 121 -21.72 2.02 7.38
N HIS A 122 -21.42 0.90 6.74
CA HIS A 122 -22.07 0.52 5.47
C HIS A 122 -22.11 -1.00 5.33
N LYS A 123 -23.00 -1.47 4.50
CA LYS A 123 -22.96 -2.83 3.94
C LYS A 123 -22.14 -2.79 2.66
N MET A 124 -21.40 -3.85 2.37
CA MET A 124 -20.60 -3.92 1.15
C MET A 124 -21.48 -3.73 -0.08
N PRO A 125 -21.23 -2.71 -0.90
CA PRO A 125 -22.01 -2.45 -2.10
C PRO A 125 -21.65 -3.42 -3.23
N LYS A 126 -22.36 -3.31 -4.36
CA LYS A 126 -21.87 -3.88 -5.61
C LYS A 126 -20.44 -3.40 -5.88
N VAL A 127 -19.61 -4.25 -6.46
CA VAL A 127 -18.23 -3.86 -6.81
C VAL A 127 -18.27 -2.67 -7.78
N SER A 128 -17.48 -1.63 -7.47
CA SER A 128 -17.31 -0.50 -8.38
C SER A 128 -16.51 -0.91 -9.61
N ASP A 129 -16.68 -0.20 -10.72
CA ASP A 129 -15.89 -0.49 -11.93
C ASP A 129 -14.40 -0.31 -11.67
N SER A 130 -14.01 0.73 -10.93
CA SER A 130 -12.62 0.94 -10.53
C SER A 130 -12.03 -0.21 -9.72
N MET A 131 -12.76 -0.77 -8.75
CA MET A 131 -12.29 -1.92 -7.96
C MET A 131 -12.27 -3.19 -8.81
N ARG A 132 -13.29 -3.45 -9.61
CA ARG A 132 -13.37 -4.61 -10.51
C ARG A 132 -12.16 -4.64 -11.45
N MET A 133 -11.91 -3.53 -12.15
CA MET A 133 -10.79 -3.43 -13.09
C MET A 133 -9.43 -3.49 -12.38
N ALA A 134 -9.33 -2.95 -11.17
CA ALA A 134 -8.11 -3.07 -10.37
C ALA A 134 -7.82 -4.53 -10.03
N LEU A 135 -8.82 -5.29 -9.58
CA LEU A 135 -8.65 -6.72 -9.25
C LEU A 135 -8.30 -7.53 -10.49
N GLU A 136 -8.92 -7.26 -11.64
CA GLU A 136 -8.58 -7.89 -12.93
C GLU A 136 -7.14 -7.58 -13.35
N ALA A 137 -6.70 -6.32 -13.22
CA ALA A 137 -5.34 -5.92 -13.56
C ALA A 137 -4.29 -6.53 -12.61
N ILE A 138 -4.62 -6.64 -11.32
CA ILE A 138 -3.77 -7.32 -10.33
C ILE A 138 -3.63 -8.81 -10.66
N ASP A 139 -4.74 -9.48 -11.03
CA ASP A 139 -4.72 -10.89 -11.44
C ASP A 139 -3.85 -11.10 -12.69
N ALA A 140 -4.06 -10.28 -13.72
CA ALA A 140 -3.27 -10.33 -14.93
C ALA A 140 -1.78 -10.13 -14.65
N TYR A 141 -1.45 -9.13 -13.81
CA TYR A 141 -0.05 -8.86 -13.42
C TYR A 141 0.58 -9.99 -12.62
N ALA A 142 -0.16 -10.51 -11.63
CA ALA A 142 0.35 -11.54 -10.72
C ALA A 142 0.47 -12.93 -11.39
N SER A 143 -0.35 -13.21 -12.39
CA SER A 143 -0.34 -14.48 -13.13
C SER A 143 0.66 -14.51 -14.31
N ASP A 144 1.14 -13.35 -14.77
CA ASP A 144 2.16 -13.30 -15.82
C ASP A 144 3.49 -13.89 -15.28
N GLU A 145 3.90 -15.00 -15.84
CA GLU A 145 5.11 -15.72 -15.42
C GLU A 145 6.38 -14.86 -15.51
N LYS A 146 6.40 -13.87 -16.41
CA LYS A 146 7.52 -12.93 -16.53
C LYS A 146 7.73 -12.08 -15.28
N ASN A 147 6.64 -11.79 -14.55
CA ASN A 147 6.70 -11.01 -13.32
C ASN A 147 7.18 -11.85 -12.12
N GLN A 148 7.18 -13.18 -12.22
CA GLN A 148 7.65 -14.07 -11.16
C GLN A 148 7.08 -13.71 -9.77
N VAL A 149 5.81 -13.29 -9.69
CA VAL A 149 5.16 -12.95 -8.43
C VAL A 149 4.97 -14.21 -7.57
N ASP A 150 5.28 -14.11 -6.27
CA ASP A 150 4.96 -15.15 -5.29
C ASP A 150 3.47 -15.05 -4.90
N PRO A 151 2.61 -15.98 -5.32
CA PRO A 151 1.18 -15.91 -5.02
C PRO A 151 0.88 -16.01 -3.52
N LYS A 152 1.85 -16.45 -2.71
CA LYS A 152 1.73 -16.48 -1.25
C LYS A 152 2.20 -15.20 -0.55
N ARG A 153 2.73 -14.22 -1.28
CA ARG A 153 3.24 -12.96 -0.74
C ARG A 153 2.70 -11.76 -1.51
N ILE A 154 1.38 -11.72 -1.70
CA ILE A 154 0.67 -10.58 -2.26
C ILE A 154 0.05 -9.79 -1.11
N TYR A 155 0.46 -8.55 -0.95
CA TYR A 155 0.01 -7.66 0.10
C TYR A 155 -0.85 -6.54 -0.47
N VAL A 156 -1.74 -5.99 0.34
CA VAL A 156 -2.54 -4.83 -0.05
C VAL A 156 -2.52 -3.77 1.03
N MET A 157 -2.33 -2.53 0.62
CA MET A 157 -2.43 -1.38 1.50
C MET A 157 -3.08 -0.19 0.79
N GLY A 158 -3.63 0.73 1.58
CA GLY A 158 -4.19 1.96 1.02
C GLY A 158 -4.67 2.89 2.10
N LEU A 159 -4.82 4.16 1.74
CA LEU A 159 -5.15 5.23 2.67
C LEU A 159 -6.46 5.94 2.30
N SER A 160 -7.22 6.39 3.30
CA SER A 160 -8.44 7.17 3.08
C SER A 160 -9.41 6.44 2.15
N MET A 161 -9.73 7.00 0.99
CA MET A 161 -10.48 6.31 -0.06
C MET A 161 -9.87 4.94 -0.40
N GLY A 162 -8.54 4.83 -0.47
CA GLY A 162 -7.82 3.57 -0.65
C GLY A 162 -7.83 2.67 0.60
N GLY A 163 -8.01 3.23 1.79
CA GLY A 163 -8.27 2.47 3.01
C GLY A 163 -9.60 1.71 2.93
N TYR A 164 -10.65 2.36 2.38
CA TYR A 164 -11.89 1.65 2.01
C TYR A 164 -11.64 0.59 0.94
N GLY A 165 -10.86 0.95 -0.11
CA GLY A 165 -10.48 0.00 -1.15
C GLY A 165 -9.77 -1.23 -0.60
N THR A 166 -8.87 -1.04 0.37
CA THR A 166 -8.16 -2.14 1.03
C THR A 166 -9.12 -3.06 1.78
N TRP A 167 -10.05 -2.50 2.58
CA TRP A 167 -11.07 -3.29 3.26
C TRP A 167 -11.97 -4.03 2.27
N ASP A 168 -12.43 -3.36 1.19
CA ASP A 168 -13.29 -3.94 0.18
C ASP A 168 -12.59 -5.09 -0.56
N ALA A 169 -11.34 -4.89 -0.98
CA ALA A 169 -10.56 -5.91 -1.67
C ALA A 169 -10.40 -7.20 -0.84
N ILE A 170 -10.03 -7.09 0.45
CA ILE A 170 -9.88 -8.26 1.31
C ILE A 170 -11.22 -8.91 1.70
N GLN A 171 -12.31 -8.14 1.73
CA GLN A 171 -13.65 -8.67 1.97
C GLN A 171 -14.19 -9.46 0.77
N ARG A 172 -13.85 -9.03 -0.46
CA ARG A 172 -14.19 -9.76 -1.69
C ARG A 172 -13.31 -10.98 -1.91
N ARG A 173 -12.03 -10.89 -1.53
CA ARG A 173 -11.01 -11.91 -1.82
C ARG A 173 -10.18 -12.22 -0.57
N PRO A 174 -10.79 -12.78 0.49
CA PRO A 174 -10.12 -13.02 1.78
C PRO A 174 -8.92 -13.97 1.67
N ASP A 175 -8.95 -14.88 0.69
CA ASP A 175 -7.92 -15.89 0.46
C ASP A 175 -6.88 -15.50 -0.59
N PHE A 176 -6.91 -14.27 -1.10
CA PHE A 176 -5.98 -13.82 -2.13
C PHE A 176 -4.75 -13.14 -1.55
N PHE A 177 -4.93 -12.30 -0.54
CA PHE A 177 -3.86 -11.51 0.05
C PHE A 177 -3.21 -12.24 1.23
N ALA A 178 -1.89 -12.07 1.38
CA ALA A 178 -1.12 -12.57 2.52
C ALA A 178 -1.29 -11.69 3.76
N ALA A 179 -1.46 -10.39 3.56
CA ALA A 179 -1.75 -9.43 4.63
C ALA A 179 -2.31 -8.12 4.06
N ALA A 180 -2.92 -7.32 4.94
CA ALA A 180 -3.51 -6.04 4.57
C ALA A 180 -3.18 -4.92 5.58
N VAL A 181 -2.94 -3.70 5.06
CA VAL A 181 -2.73 -2.49 5.86
C VAL A 181 -3.72 -1.41 5.43
N PRO A 182 -4.97 -1.44 5.89
CA PRO A 182 -5.93 -0.36 5.66
C PRO A 182 -5.64 0.82 6.58
N ILE A 183 -5.50 2.04 6.02
CA ILE A 183 -5.17 3.25 6.74
C ILE A 183 -6.34 4.23 6.62
N CYS A 184 -6.83 4.75 7.77
CA CYS A 184 -7.95 5.70 7.92
C CYS A 184 -9.11 5.40 6.95
N GLY A 185 -9.57 4.14 6.93
CA GLY A 185 -10.67 3.67 6.10
C GLY A 185 -11.72 2.89 6.90
N GLY A 186 -12.60 2.20 6.21
CA GLY A 186 -13.60 1.35 6.83
C GLY A 186 -14.20 0.32 5.87
N GLY A 187 -14.73 -0.78 6.42
CA GLY A 187 -15.37 -1.86 5.69
C GLY A 187 -16.77 -2.18 6.22
N ASP A 188 -17.34 -3.26 5.72
CA ASP A 188 -18.54 -3.88 6.26
C ASP A 188 -18.16 -4.85 7.38
N LYS A 189 -18.49 -4.50 8.62
CA LYS A 189 -18.14 -5.29 9.79
C LYS A 189 -18.77 -6.69 9.84
N SER A 190 -19.78 -6.98 9.01
CA SER A 190 -20.34 -8.33 8.93
C SER A 190 -19.38 -9.37 8.32
N PHE A 191 -18.25 -8.92 7.74
CA PHE A 191 -17.22 -9.80 7.18
C PHE A 191 -16.15 -10.25 8.20
N GLY A 192 -16.30 -9.93 9.48
CA GLY A 192 -15.33 -10.31 10.52
C GLY A 192 -14.97 -11.80 10.49
N GLU A 193 -15.97 -12.68 10.35
CA GLU A 193 -15.78 -14.14 10.26
C GLU A 193 -14.93 -14.56 9.07
N LYS A 194 -15.14 -13.95 7.89
CA LYS A 194 -14.37 -14.24 6.68
C LYS A 194 -12.92 -13.75 6.77
N LEU A 195 -12.68 -12.72 7.57
CA LEU A 195 -11.36 -12.08 7.71
C LEU A 195 -10.55 -12.59 8.91
N LYS A 196 -11.06 -13.48 9.75
CA LYS A 196 -10.38 -13.93 10.99
C LYS A 196 -9.02 -14.57 10.75
N GLY A 197 -8.82 -15.20 9.60
CA GLY A 197 -7.55 -15.85 9.23
C GLY A 197 -6.55 -14.95 8.50
N LEU A 198 -6.98 -13.76 8.04
CA LEU A 198 -6.13 -12.84 7.30
C LEU A 198 -5.37 -11.91 8.26
N PRO A 199 -4.04 -11.84 8.20
CA PRO A 199 -3.26 -10.83 8.92
C PRO A 199 -3.66 -9.41 8.47
N VAL A 200 -4.17 -8.61 9.41
CA VAL A 200 -4.55 -7.21 9.17
C VAL A 200 -3.90 -6.31 10.21
N TRP A 201 -3.31 -5.20 9.77
CA TRP A 201 -2.86 -4.13 10.66
C TRP A 201 -3.47 -2.80 10.23
N ALA A 202 -4.56 -2.40 10.87
CA ALA A 202 -5.22 -1.13 10.57
C ALA A 202 -4.57 0.05 11.32
N TRP A 203 -4.57 1.23 10.67
CA TRP A 203 -4.04 2.47 11.22
C TRP A 203 -5.09 3.58 11.13
N HIS A 204 -5.23 4.41 12.19
CA HIS A 204 -6.17 5.53 12.19
C HIS A 204 -5.73 6.63 13.16
N GLY A 205 -6.02 7.87 12.86
CA GLY A 205 -5.86 8.98 13.82
C GLY A 205 -7.09 9.12 14.71
N ASP A 206 -6.91 9.25 16.04
CA ASP A 206 -8.02 9.33 16.99
C ASP A 206 -8.87 10.61 16.84
N LYS A 207 -8.28 11.65 16.19
CA LYS A 207 -8.94 12.93 15.91
C LYS A 207 -9.31 13.12 14.43
N ASP A 208 -9.42 12.03 13.68
CA ASP A 208 -9.84 12.10 12.29
C ASP A 208 -11.29 12.60 12.19
N ARG A 209 -11.45 13.74 11.50
CA ARG A 209 -12.75 14.40 11.27
C ARG A 209 -13.31 14.11 9.88
N VAL A 210 -12.52 13.53 8.99
CA VAL A 210 -12.91 13.16 7.61
C VAL A 210 -13.56 11.78 7.60
N ILE A 211 -12.85 10.78 8.16
CA ILE A 211 -13.35 9.43 8.35
C ILE A 211 -13.26 9.09 9.82
N LYS A 212 -14.39 8.80 10.44
CA LYS A 212 -14.42 8.55 11.89
C LYS A 212 -13.58 7.34 12.26
N PRO A 213 -12.74 7.40 13.34
CA PRO A 213 -11.93 6.28 13.81
C PRO A 213 -12.73 5.02 14.14
N SER A 214 -14.01 5.19 14.49
CA SER A 214 -14.94 4.06 14.68
C SER A 214 -15.00 3.12 13.47
N ARG A 215 -14.76 3.64 12.26
CA ARG A 215 -14.76 2.81 11.04
C ARG A 215 -13.70 1.72 11.05
N SER A 216 -12.49 2.04 11.54
CA SER A 216 -11.44 1.03 11.74
C SER A 216 -11.68 0.19 13.00
N ARG A 217 -12.09 0.83 14.11
CA ARG A 217 -12.39 0.11 15.38
C ARG A 217 -13.42 -0.98 15.18
N ASP A 218 -14.54 -0.67 14.48
CA ASP A 218 -15.61 -1.63 14.20
C ASP A 218 -15.12 -2.87 13.41
N MET A 219 -14.24 -2.65 12.43
CA MET A 219 -13.65 -3.75 11.66
C MET A 219 -12.73 -4.63 12.51
N ILE A 220 -11.86 -3.99 13.30
CA ILE A 220 -10.94 -4.69 14.21
C ILE A 220 -11.70 -5.49 15.25
N GLU A 221 -12.74 -4.90 15.85
CA GLU A 221 -13.60 -5.57 16.82
C GLU A 221 -14.32 -6.77 16.20
N ALA A 222 -14.87 -6.59 14.98
CA ALA A 222 -15.56 -7.67 14.28
C ALA A 222 -14.64 -8.87 14.00
N ILE A 223 -13.39 -8.61 13.57
CA ILE A 223 -12.41 -9.67 13.33
C ILE A 223 -12.00 -10.36 14.65
N LYS A 224 -11.77 -9.59 15.72
CA LYS A 224 -11.45 -10.14 17.06
C LYS A 224 -12.59 -11.00 17.60
N LYS A 225 -13.84 -10.53 17.47
CA LYS A 225 -15.04 -11.27 17.90
C LYS A 225 -15.21 -12.60 17.16
N ALA A 226 -14.73 -12.68 15.93
CA ALA A 226 -14.69 -13.90 15.13
C ALA A 226 -13.49 -14.82 15.48
N GLY A 227 -12.65 -14.46 16.44
CA GLY A 227 -11.47 -15.24 16.86
C GLY A 227 -10.20 -14.92 16.05
N GLY A 228 -10.19 -13.87 15.24
CA GLY A 228 -8.99 -13.39 14.55
C GLY A 228 -8.09 -12.54 15.45
N ASN A 229 -6.86 -12.30 14.98
CA ASN A 229 -5.86 -11.52 15.72
C ASN A 229 -5.33 -10.32 14.89
N PRO A 230 -6.18 -9.33 14.57
CA PRO A 230 -5.75 -8.14 13.84
C PRO A 230 -4.97 -7.19 14.75
N LYS A 231 -4.00 -6.48 14.16
CA LYS A 231 -3.31 -5.35 14.82
C LYS A 231 -4.06 -4.04 14.54
N TYR A 232 -4.02 -3.12 15.49
CA TYR A 232 -4.58 -1.78 15.34
C TYR A 232 -3.68 -0.73 16.00
N SER A 233 -3.30 0.28 15.23
CA SER A 233 -2.59 1.47 15.70
C SER A 233 -3.52 2.68 15.60
N GLU A 234 -4.02 3.13 16.73
CA GLU A 234 -4.76 4.38 16.84
C GLU A 234 -3.81 5.47 17.32
N ILE A 235 -3.53 6.45 16.46
CA ILE A 235 -2.50 7.45 16.72
C ILE A 235 -3.09 8.63 17.48
N LYS A 236 -2.71 8.77 18.74
CA LYS A 236 -3.20 9.83 19.64
C LYS A 236 -2.89 11.22 19.11
N GLY A 237 -3.90 12.06 19.06
CA GLY A 237 -3.79 13.45 18.59
C GLY A 237 -3.72 13.62 17.08
N ARG A 238 -3.65 12.52 16.31
CA ARG A 238 -3.54 12.54 14.85
C ARG A 238 -4.91 12.72 14.18
N GLY A 239 -4.97 13.60 13.18
CA GLY A 239 -6.12 13.78 12.30
C GLY A 239 -6.16 12.73 11.18
N HIS A 240 -6.67 13.14 10.01
CA HIS A 240 -6.86 12.24 8.88
C HIS A 240 -5.56 11.66 8.30
N ASN A 241 -4.44 12.37 8.45
CA ASN A 241 -3.15 12.00 7.82
C ASN A 241 -2.35 10.93 8.57
N SER A 242 -3.01 9.95 9.18
CA SER A 242 -2.34 8.83 9.90
C SER A 242 -1.46 7.93 9.02
N TRP A 243 -1.54 8.06 7.70
CA TRP A 243 -0.62 7.37 6.80
C TRP A 243 0.83 7.79 6.98
N THR A 244 1.11 9.02 7.41
CA THR A 244 2.48 9.45 7.69
C THR A 244 3.12 8.65 8.82
N ASP A 245 2.33 8.28 9.82
CA ASP A 245 2.80 7.45 10.94
C ASP A 245 3.02 6.01 10.49
N ALA A 246 2.07 5.44 9.72
CA ALA A 246 2.19 4.10 9.15
C ALA A 246 3.45 3.97 8.27
N TRP A 247 3.66 4.93 7.36
CA TRP A 247 4.80 4.90 6.43
C TRP A 247 6.16 5.07 7.09
N ASN A 248 6.22 5.79 8.22
CA ASN A 248 7.42 5.91 9.01
C ASN A 248 7.64 4.73 9.99
N SER A 249 6.68 3.81 10.12
CA SER A 249 6.80 2.66 11.00
C SER A 249 7.61 1.54 10.35
N LYS A 250 8.87 1.42 10.76
CA LYS A 250 9.72 0.27 10.38
C LYS A 250 9.08 -1.06 10.76
N GLU A 251 8.46 -1.11 11.95
CA GLU A 251 7.78 -2.31 12.46
C GLU A 251 6.62 -2.74 11.54
N MET A 252 5.84 -1.78 11.02
CA MET A 252 4.75 -2.08 10.09
C MET A 252 5.28 -2.73 8.81
N TRP A 253 6.34 -2.20 8.23
CA TRP A 253 6.93 -2.75 7.02
C TRP A 253 7.56 -4.14 7.27
N GLU A 254 8.25 -4.35 8.38
CA GLU A 254 8.82 -5.65 8.75
C GLU A 254 7.71 -6.67 8.97
N TRP A 255 6.67 -6.31 9.72
CA TRP A 255 5.51 -7.16 9.93
C TRP A 255 4.83 -7.52 8.61
N LEU A 256 4.56 -6.55 7.73
CA LEU A 256 3.88 -6.79 6.46
C LEU A 256 4.62 -7.85 5.61
N TYR A 257 5.92 -7.66 5.45
CA TYR A 257 6.76 -8.55 4.63
C TYR A 257 7.12 -9.87 5.31
N SER A 258 6.87 -10.02 6.59
CA SER A 258 6.97 -11.31 7.31
C SER A 258 5.76 -12.22 7.09
N GLN A 259 4.63 -11.68 6.60
CA GLN A 259 3.42 -12.46 6.39
C GLN A 259 3.50 -13.30 5.12
N LYS A 260 2.93 -14.49 5.20
CA LYS A 260 2.81 -15.39 4.05
C LYS A 260 1.48 -16.13 4.13
N ARG A 261 0.75 -16.16 3.02
CA ARG A 261 -0.49 -16.93 2.93
C ARG A 261 -0.20 -18.42 3.07
N ARG A 262 -1.00 -19.09 3.87
CA ARG A 262 -0.92 -20.53 4.10
C ARG A 262 -1.27 -21.35 2.87
#